data_caeeeb7808b84b9066c9b6921a3ff5de
#
_entry.id   caeeeb7808b84b9066c9b6921a3ff5de
#
_cell.length_a   1.000
_cell.length_b   1.000
_cell.length_c   1.000
_cell.angle_alpha   90.00
_cell.angle_beta   90.00
_cell.angle_gamma   90.00
#
_symmetry.space_group_name_H-M   'P 1'
#
loop_
_entity.id
_entity.type
_entity.pdbx_description
1 polymer ?
#
loop_
_entity_poly.entity_id
_entity_poly.type
_entity_poly.pdbx_seq_one_letter_code
_entity_poly.pdbx_strand_id
1 'polypeptide(L)'
;LTEAIDAGTLPKDLHILLRYRNSTPEIKKEVLRKSDHLSMSPNFELFFPVVVDGVPGQDWEFTYGDIDLLKHILAYSDVAVNVDSTLSVDAATFDKPVIDVRFDAVKNCPPKHSIELLTPYFHHYRQVEASGGVRLVKNMEELIKAINAYLENPKLDAAGRERLRKEQLEFRDGNSGKRVADFIKQTLYSVGAK
;
A
#
# COMPACT_ATOMS: atom_id res chain seq x y z
N LEU A 1 6.91 -7.70 -13.57
CA LEU A 1 5.51 -7.73 -14.05
C LEU A 1 5.40 -7.28 -15.50
N THR A 2 6.14 -6.26 -15.96
CA THR A 2 6.18 -5.86 -17.39
C THR A 2 6.58 -7.02 -18.29
N GLU A 3 7.62 -7.77 -17.91
CA GLU A 3 8.00 -9.01 -18.62
C GLU A 3 6.87 -10.04 -18.67
N ALA A 4 6.04 -10.12 -17.64
CA ALA A 4 4.88 -11.03 -17.61
C ALA A 4 3.75 -10.56 -18.54
N ILE A 5 3.59 -9.23 -18.71
CA ILE A 5 2.68 -8.65 -19.71
C ILE A 5 3.20 -8.96 -21.12
N ASP A 6 4.49 -8.75 -21.38
CA ASP A 6 5.13 -9.01 -22.69
C ASP A 6 5.06 -10.51 -23.05
N ALA A 7 5.23 -11.38 -22.07
CA ALA A 7 5.11 -12.84 -22.23
C ALA A 7 3.65 -13.34 -22.33
N GLY A 8 2.66 -12.47 -22.14
CA GLY A 8 1.24 -12.83 -22.17
C GLY A 8 0.73 -13.65 -20.96
N THR A 9 1.48 -13.68 -19.86
CA THR A 9 1.05 -14.31 -18.60
C THR A 9 0.23 -13.37 -17.72
N LEU A 10 0.27 -12.06 -18.02
CA LEU A 10 -0.66 -11.04 -17.54
C LEU A 10 -1.37 -10.38 -18.73
N PRO A 11 -2.55 -9.78 -18.52
CA PRO A 11 -3.27 -9.08 -19.58
C PRO A 11 -2.43 -7.98 -20.26
N LYS A 12 -2.53 -7.85 -21.57
CA LYS A 12 -1.74 -6.86 -22.35
C LYS A 12 -2.13 -5.42 -22.08
N ASP A 13 -3.36 -5.20 -21.61
CA ASP A 13 -3.93 -3.91 -21.23
C ASP A 13 -3.79 -3.61 -19.74
N LEU A 14 -3.08 -4.47 -18.98
CA LEU A 14 -2.79 -4.22 -17.58
C LEU A 14 -1.85 -3.03 -17.44
N HIS A 15 -2.25 -2.03 -16.66
CA HIS A 15 -1.40 -0.90 -16.29
C HIS A 15 -0.84 -1.08 -14.89
N ILE A 16 0.46 -0.81 -14.72
CA ILE A 16 1.17 -0.89 -13.44
C ILE A 16 1.50 0.54 -13.01
N LEU A 17 0.91 0.95 -11.88
CA LEU A 17 1.24 2.21 -11.24
C LEU A 17 2.08 1.92 -9.99
N LEU A 18 3.35 2.29 -10.02
CA LEU A 18 4.26 2.17 -8.88
C LEU A 18 4.30 3.50 -8.12
N ARG A 19 3.68 3.53 -6.94
CA ARG A 19 3.81 4.65 -6.02
C ARG A 19 4.93 4.36 -5.04
N TYR A 20 6.06 5.03 -5.22
CA TYR A 20 7.18 4.87 -4.30
C TYR A 20 6.96 5.72 -3.06
N ARG A 21 7.20 5.14 -1.87
CA ARG A 21 7.20 5.89 -0.63
C ARG A 21 8.28 6.96 -0.69
N ASN A 22 8.01 8.11 -0.10
CA ASN A 22 8.98 9.19 -0.06
C ASN A 22 10.33 8.74 0.48
N SER A 23 11.36 9.30 -0.09
CA SER A 23 12.73 8.94 0.18
C SER A 23 13.65 10.13 -0.08
N THR A 24 14.86 10.04 0.46
CA THR A 24 15.88 11.07 0.21
C THR A 24 16.11 11.26 -1.30
N PRO A 25 16.61 12.44 -1.72
CA PRO A 25 16.94 12.69 -3.12
C PRO A 25 17.82 11.60 -3.76
N GLU A 26 18.74 11.02 -2.98
CA GLU A 26 19.64 9.94 -3.41
C GLU A 26 18.86 8.66 -3.73
N ILE A 27 17.93 8.26 -2.86
CA ILE A 27 17.09 7.07 -3.06
C ILE A 27 16.16 7.31 -4.27
N LYS A 28 15.57 8.50 -4.38
CA LYS A 28 14.75 8.87 -5.55
C LYS A 28 15.53 8.72 -6.85
N LYS A 29 16.76 9.25 -6.87
CA LYS A 29 17.67 9.13 -8.02
C LYS A 29 17.99 7.67 -8.36
N GLU A 30 18.23 6.84 -7.35
CA GLU A 30 18.53 5.41 -7.54
C GLU A 30 17.29 4.65 -8.06
N VAL A 31 16.10 4.93 -7.54
CA VAL A 31 14.85 4.34 -8.04
C VAL A 31 14.62 4.73 -9.50
N LEU A 32 14.75 6.00 -9.85
CA LEU A 32 14.61 6.47 -11.23
C LEU A 32 15.62 5.75 -12.14
N ARG A 33 16.88 5.65 -11.73
CA ARG A 33 17.90 4.93 -12.50
C ARG A 33 17.58 3.45 -12.71
N LYS A 34 17.05 2.78 -11.68
CA LYS A 34 16.66 1.35 -11.75
C LYS A 34 15.39 1.12 -12.55
N SER A 35 14.50 2.08 -12.59
CA SER A 35 13.23 1.98 -13.34
C SER A 35 13.29 2.59 -14.74
N ASP A 36 14.43 3.14 -15.15
CA ASP A 36 14.59 3.82 -16.43
C ASP A 36 14.17 2.93 -17.63
N HIS A 37 14.56 1.65 -17.59
CA HIS A 37 14.16 0.68 -18.62
C HIS A 37 12.64 0.40 -18.65
N LEU A 38 11.91 0.70 -17.57
CA LEU A 38 10.46 0.54 -17.49
C LEU A 38 9.71 1.77 -18.00
N SER A 39 10.37 2.95 -18.02
CA SER A 39 9.77 4.21 -18.46
C SER A 39 9.34 4.19 -19.93
N MET A 40 9.91 3.28 -20.72
CA MET A 40 9.53 3.05 -22.11
C MET A 40 8.31 2.12 -22.27
N SER A 41 7.89 1.46 -21.22
CA SER A 41 6.70 0.60 -21.26
C SER A 41 5.44 1.45 -21.19
N PRO A 42 4.52 1.35 -22.14
CA PRO A 42 3.27 2.10 -22.12
C PRO A 42 2.35 1.69 -20.95
N ASN A 43 2.66 0.58 -20.31
CA ASN A 43 1.89 -0.01 -19.24
C ASN A 43 2.48 0.25 -17.85
N PHE A 44 3.47 1.14 -17.75
CA PHE A 44 4.14 1.42 -16.47
C PHE A 44 4.21 2.90 -16.19
N GLU A 45 3.82 3.27 -14.98
CA GLU A 45 3.93 4.64 -14.48
C GLU A 45 4.52 4.66 -13.07
N LEU A 46 5.47 5.57 -12.83
CA LEU A 46 6.15 5.74 -11.56
C LEU A 46 5.78 7.06 -10.91
N PHE A 47 5.27 6.97 -9.69
CA PHE A 47 4.84 8.11 -8.90
C PHE A 47 5.71 8.30 -7.66
N PHE A 48 6.09 9.56 -7.40
CA PHE A 48 6.67 9.99 -6.12
C PHE A 48 5.72 10.99 -5.47
N PRO A 49 5.39 10.82 -4.18
CA PRO A 49 4.67 11.87 -3.44
C PRO A 49 5.49 13.17 -3.42
N VAL A 50 4.79 14.28 -3.38
CA VAL A 50 5.42 15.58 -3.21
C VAL A 50 5.94 15.69 -1.78
N VAL A 51 7.23 16.05 -1.64
CA VAL A 51 7.83 16.33 -0.33
C VAL A 51 7.69 17.81 -0.06
N VAL A 52 7.15 18.17 1.07
CA VAL A 52 7.26 19.55 1.57
C VAL A 52 8.62 19.69 2.23
N ASP A 53 9.52 20.39 1.58
CA ASP A 53 10.85 20.70 2.12
C ASP A 53 10.72 21.52 3.41
N GLY A 54 11.42 21.15 4.46
CA GLY A 54 11.65 22.07 5.56
C GLY A 54 11.83 21.52 6.96
N VAL A 55 11.52 20.27 7.27
CA VAL A 55 11.72 19.76 8.63
C VAL A 55 12.65 18.54 8.60
N PRO A 56 13.91 18.67 9.09
CA PRO A 56 14.83 17.55 9.17
C PRO A 56 14.20 16.40 9.97
N GLY A 57 14.09 15.22 9.37
CA GLY A 57 13.53 14.02 9.98
C GLY A 57 12.01 13.85 9.84
N GLN A 58 11.33 14.76 9.17
CA GLN A 58 9.91 14.63 8.82
C GLN A 58 9.74 14.48 7.30
N ASP A 59 10.29 13.44 6.73
CA ASP A 59 10.14 13.10 5.31
C ASP A 59 8.71 12.62 4.93
N TRP A 60 7.68 13.03 5.71
CA TRP A 60 6.37 12.39 5.74
C TRP A 60 5.17 13.32 5.63
N GLU A 61 5.36 14.60 5.39
CA GLU A 61 4.21 15.47 5.18
C GLU A 61 3.58 15.20 3.82
N PHE A 62 2.49 14.44 3.85
CA PHE A 62 1.61 14.36 2.70
C PHE A 62 0.86 15.68 2.54
N THR A 63 0.95 16.27 1.37
CA THR A 63 0.06 17.36 1.01
C THR A 63 -1.37 16.85 0.85
N TYR A 64 -2.36 17.74 0.92
CA TYR A 64 -3.73 17.38 0.58
C TYR A 64 -3.84 16.77 -0.82
N GLY A 65 -3.03 17.25 -1.78
CA GLY A 65 -2.96 16.70 -3.13
C GLY A 65 -2.46 15.24 -3.16
N ASP A 66 -1.46 14.89 -2.34
CA ASP A 66 -0.97 13.51 -2.26
C ASP A 66 -2.00 12.56 -1.66
N ILE A 67 -2.74 13.02 -0.64
CA ILE A 67 -3.81 12.25 -0.01
C ILE A 67 -4.96 12.05 -1.01
N ASP A 68 -5.31 13.09 -1.74
CA ASP A 68 -6.37 13.03 -2.74
C ASP A 68 -6.00 12.12 -3.90
N LEU A 69 -4.77 12.22 -4.39
CA LEU A 69 -4.24 11.31 -5.40
C LEU A 69 -4.24 9.86 -4.91
N LEU A 70 -3.81 9.59 -3.67
CA LEU A 70 -3.84 8.25 -3.10
C LEU A 70 -5.25 7.67 -3.04
N LYS A 71 -6.25 8.47 -2.64
CA LYS A 71 -7.65 8.06 -2.67
C LYS A 71 -8.11 7.67 -4.06
N HIS A 72 -7.75 8.47 -5.08
CA HIS A 72 -8.10 8.16 -6.47
C HIS A 72 -7.40 6.90 -6.96
N ILE A 73 -6.11 6.74 -6.67
CA ILE A 73 -5.36 5.51 -7.01
C ILE A 73 -6.08 4.30 -6.41
N LEU A 74 -6.40 4.32 -5.12
CA LEU A 74 -7.06 3.20 -4.46
C LEU A 74 -8.49 2.98 -4.98
N ALA A 75 -9.23 4.05 -5.26
CA ALA A 75 -10.61 3.95 -5.75
C ALA A 75 -10.69 3.34 -7.16
N TYR A 76 -9.72 3.63 -8.01
CA TYR A 76 -9.74 3.23 -9.43
C TYR A 76 -8.82 2.06 -9.78
N SER A 77 -7.93 1.63 -8.87
CA SER A 77 -7.15 0.40 -9.07
C SER A 77 -8.03 -0.84 -8.95
N ASP A 78 -7.71 -1.88 -9.69
CA ASP A 78 -8.37 -3.19 -9.58
C ASP A 78 -7.72 -4.05 -8.50
N VAL A 79 -6.40 -3.96 -8.33
CA VAL A 79 -5.62 -4.74 -7.36
C VAL A 79 -4.54 -3.86 -6.74
N ALA A 80 -4.40 -3.90 -5.42
CA ALA A 80 -3.29 -3.29 -4.71
C ALA A 80 -2.21 -4.34 -4.38
N VAL A 81 -0.95 -4.03 -4.68
CA VAL A 81 0.20 -4.88 -4.33
C VAL A 81 1.14 -4.09 -3.43
N ASN A 82 1.50 -4.65 -2.29
CA ASN A 82 2.41 -3.99 -1.35
C ASN A 82 3.26 -5.00 -0.57
N VAL A 83 4.02 -4.50 0.40
CA VAL A 83 4.84 -5.27 1.34
C VAL A 83 4.56 -4.76 2.74
N ASP A 84 3.92 -5.56 3.59
CA ASP A 84 3.66 -5.27 5.02
C ASP A 84 3.19 -3.82 5.30
N SER A 85 2.36 -3.28 4.44
CA SER A 85 1.98 -1.88 4.50
C SER A 85 0.56 -1.67 5.06
N THR A 86 0.38 -0.65 5.88
CA THR A 86 -0.94 -0.15 6.28
C THR A 86 -1.81 0.27 5.09
N LEU A 87 -1.21 0.45 3.91
CA LEU A 87 -1.93 0.64 2.65
C LEU A 87 -2.95 -0.49 2.38
N SER A 88 -2.71 -1.69 2.93
CA SER A 88 -3.66 -2.80 2.87
C SER A 88 -5.00 -2.47 3.53
N VAL A 89 -4.96 -1.73 4.64
CA VAL A 89 -6.17 -1.27 5.34
C VAL A 89 -6.87 -0.19 4.50
N ASP A 90 -6.08 0.74 3.95
CA ASP A 90 -6.60 1.80 3.08
C ASP A 90 -7.27 1.20 1.83
N ALA A 91 -6.62 0.25 1.15
CA ALA A 91 -7.18 -0.45 0.01
C ALA A 91 -8.47 -1.22 0.37
N ALA A 92 -8.49 -1.85 1.55
CA ALA A 92 -9.68 -2.55 2.04
C ALA A 92 -10.86 -1.59 2.28
N THR A 93 -10.65 -0.30 2.58
CA THR A 93 -11.75 0.69 2.69
C THR A 93 -12.49 0.87 1.38
N PHE A 94 -11.80 0.72 0.26
CA PHE A 94 -12.36 0.77 -1.10
C PHE A 94 -12.77 -0.61 -1.62
N ASP A 95 -12.78 -1.64 -0.76
CA ASP A 95 -13.03 -3.05 -1.11
C ASP A 95 -12.11 -3.59 -2.21
N LYS A 96 -10.89 -3.08 -2.33
CA LYS A 96 -9.94 -3.52 -3.34
C LYS A 96 -9.19 -4.77 -2.88
N PRO A 97 -9.02 -5.75 -3.77
CA PRO A 97 -8.13 -6.88 -3.55
C PRO A 97 -6.71 -6.42 -3.21
N VAL A 98 -6.11 -7.08 -2.23
CA VAL A 98 -4.75 -6.76 -1.78
C VAL A 98 -3.88 -8.00 -1.87
N ILE A 99 -2.71 -7.83 -2.47
CA ILE A 99 -1.64 -8.84 -2.49
C ILE A 99 -0.46 -8.29 -1.70
N ASP A 100 0.03 -9.10 -0.77
CA ASP A 100 1.20 -8.79 0.04
C ASP A 100 2.37 -9.70 -0.34
N VAL A 101 3.46 -9.08 -0.77
CA VAL A 101 4.65 -9.77 -1.29
C VAL A 101 5.53 -10.20 -0.12
N ARG A 102 5.83 -11.52 -0.06
CA ARG A 102 6.58 -12.19 0.99
C ARG A 102 7.85 -12.85 0.47
N PHE A 103 8.47 -12.29 -0.53
CA PHE A 103 9.69 -12.82 -1.13
C PHE A 103 10.62 -11.71 -1.57
N ASP A 104 11.90 -12.03 -1.60
CA ASP A 104 12.92 -11.13 -2.12
C ASP A 104 13.02 -11.28 -3.64
N ALA A 105 12.79 -10.20 -4.38
CA ALA A 105 12.90 -10.22 -5.84
C ALA A 105 14.34 -10.32 -6.34
N VAL A 106 15.33 -10.09 -5.47
CA VAL A 106 16.76 -10.09 -5.80
C VAL A 106 17.46 -11.22 -5.05
N LYS A 107 18.20 -12.07 -5.79
CA LYS A 107 19.07 -13.10 -5.18
C LYS A 107 20.10 -12.43 -4.27
N ASN A 108 20.33 -12.99 -3.09
CA ASN A 108 21.27 -12.48 -2.08
C ASN A 108 20.91 -11.06 -1.59
N CYS A 109 19.61 -10.81 -1.39
CA CYS A 109 19.16 -9.58 -0.76
C CYS A 109 19.86 -9.39 0.59
N PRO A 110 20.48 -8.22 0.87
CA PRO A 110 21.09 -7.99 2.17
C PRO A 110 20.07 -8.16 3.30
N PRO A 111 20.43 -8.81 4.44
CA PRO A 111 19.46 -9.13 5.51
C PRO A 111 18.61 -7.94 5.99
N LYS A 112 19.21 -6.75 6.02
CA LYS A 112 18.52 -5.51 6.44
C LYS A 112 17.46 -5.01 5.43
N HIS A 113 17.38 -5.60 4.25
CA HIS A 113 16.44 -5.26 3.19
C HIS A 113 15.60 -6.47 2.75
N SER A 114 15.86 -7.64 3.32
CA SER A 114 15.16 -8.86 2.98
C SER A 114 13.73 -8.83 3.53
N ILE A 115 12.76 -8.93 2.66
CA ILE A 115 11.34 -9.05 3.02
C ILE A 115 11.12 -10.36 3.78
N GLU A 116 11.69 -11.46 3.30
CA GLU A 116 11.55 -12.79 3.91
C GLU A 116 12.05 -12.82 5.36
N LEU A 117 13.17 -12.13 5.65
CA LEU A 117 13.75 -12.09 6.98
C LEU A 117 13.08 -11.08 7.90
N LEU A 118 12.58 -9.96 7.40
CA LEU A 118 12.02 -8.87 8.22
C LEU A 118 10.55 -9.08 8.54
N THR A 119 9.76 -9.68 7.64
CA THR A 119 8.33 -9.92 7.79
C THR A 119 7.93 -10.56 9.13
N PRO A 120 8.63 -11.62 9.67
CA PRO A 120 8.26 -12.21 10.94
C PRO A 120 8.28 -11.26 12.14
N TYR A 121 8.98 -10.13 12.02
CA TYR A 121 9.10 -9.12 13.08
C TYR A 121 8.04 -8.02 13.01
N PHE A 122 7.22 -7.97 11.96
CA PHE A 122 6.15 -6.97 11.82
C PHE A 122 4.87 -7.38 12.56
N HIS A 123 4.95 -7.43 13.88
CA HIS A 123 3.86 -7.88 14.76
C HIS A 123 2.55 -7.12 14.55
N HIS A 124 2.63 -5.83 14.20
CA HIS A 124 1.47 -4.98 13.95
C HIS A 124 0.68 -5.40 12.69
N TYR A 125 1.33 -6.12 11.77
CA TYR A 125 0.70 -6.56 10.54
C TYR A 125 -0.02 -7.93 10.67
N ARG A 126 0.23 -8.68 11.74
CA ARG A 126 -0.37 -10.02 11.97
C ARG A 126 -1.90 -10.01 11.99
N GLN A 127 -2.51 -8.95 12.49
CA GLN A 127 -3.98 -8.82 12.48
C GLN A 127 -4.51 -8.65 11.05
N VAL A 128 -3.79 -7.90 10.21
CA VAL A 128 -4.11 -7.73 8.78
C VAL A 128 -4.07 -9.09 8.08
N GLU A 129 -3.04 -9.88 8.30
CA GLU A 129 -2.92 -11.24 7.76
C GLU A 129 -4.03 -12.16 8.26
N ALA A 130 -4.27 -12.18 9.57
CA ALA A 130 -5.27 -13.02 10.21
C ALA A 130 -6.69 -12.73 9.73
N SER A 131 -6.96 -11.51 9.25
CA SER A 131 -8.26 -11.14 8.68
C SER A 131 -8.63 -11.96 7.46
N GLY A 132 -7.64 -12.50 6.72
CA GLY A 132 -7.82 -13.16 5.42
C GLY A 132 -8.28 -12.19 4.31
N GLY A 133 -8.11 -10.88 4.51
CA GLY A 133 -8.42 -9.83 3.53
C GLY A 133 -7.25 -9.48 2.62
N VAL A 134 -6.08 -10.07 2.88
CA VAL A 134 -4.85 -9.86 2.13
C VAL A 134 -4.30 -11.21 1.68
N ARG A 135 -3.95 -11.34 0.42
CA ARG A 135 -3.36 -12.55 -0.14
C ARG A 135 -1.84 -12.49 -0.09
N LEU A 136 -1.23 -13.39 0.67
CA LEU A 136 0.22 -13.50 0.78
C LEU A 136 0.77 -14.29 -0.40
N VAL A 137 1.85 -13.82 -1.02
CA VAL A 137 2.53 -14.48 -2.14
C VAL A 137 4.03 -14.61 -1.86
N LYS A 138 4.60 -15.80 -2.13
CA LYS A 138 5.96 -16.18 -1.74
C LYS A 138 6.93 -16.25 -2.93
N ASN A 139 6.46 -15.99 -4.13
CA ASN A 139 7.27 -15.95 -5.35
C ASN A 139 6.52 -15.24 -6.47
N MET A 140 7.22 -14.98 -7.57
CA MET A 140 6.67 -14.28 -8.72
C MET A 140 5.52 -15.04 -9.40
N GLU A 141 5.57 -16.37 -9.43
CA GLU A 141 4.51 -17.18 -10.02
C GLU A 141 3.20 -17.04 -9.24
N GLU A 142 3.27 -17.09 -7.90
CA GLU A 142 2.11 -16.86 -7.04
C GLU A 142 1.56 -15.44 -7.19
N LEU A 143 2.45 -14.43 -7.34
CA LEU A 143 2.05 -13.05 -7.56
C LEU A 143 1.26 -12.90 -8.87
N ILE A 144 1.76 -13.45 -9.98
CA ILE A 144 1.09 -13.42 -11.28
C ILE A 144 -0.27 -14.13 -11.20
N LYS A 145 -0.32 -15.32 -10.58
CA LYS A 145 -1.58 -16.06 -10.37
C LYS A 145 -2.58 -15.27 -9.54
N ALA A 146 -2.13 -14.61 -8.48
CA ALA A 146 -2.99 -13.82 -7.60
C ALA A 146 -3.56 -12.58 -8.34
N ILE A 147 -2.74 -11.89 -9.14
CA ILE A 147 -3.19 -10.76 -9.95
C ILE A 147 -4.28 -11.24 -10.92
N ASN A 148 -4.03 -12.27 -11.72
CA ASN A 148 -5.01 -12.79 -12.67
C ASN A 148 -6.31 -13.20 -11.98
N ALA A 149 -6.22 -13.91 -10.84
CA ALA A 149 -7.40 -14.35 -10.10
C ALA A 149 -8.26 -13.18 -9.60
N TYR A 150 -7.64 -12.09 -9.16
CA TYR A 150 -8.37 -10.90 -8.71
C TYR A 150 -8.92 -10.06 -9.86
N LEU A 151 -8.24 -10.00 -10.99
CA LEU A 151 -8.75 -9.35 -12.21
C LEU A 151 -9.98 -10.11 -12.74
N GLU A 152 -9.95 -11.44 -12.71
CA GLU A 152 -11.07 -12.28 -13.11
C GLU A 152 -12.25 -12.22 -12.11
N ASN A 153 -11.95 -12.23 -10.82
CA ASN A 153 -12.95 -12.18 -9.76
C ASN A 153 -12.52 -11.29 -8.58
N PRO A 154 -12.83 -9.99 -8.62
CA PRO A 154 -12.46 -9.05 -7.54
C PRO A 154 -13.18 -9.31 -6.21
N LYS A 155 -14.20 -10.21 -6.18
CA LYS A 155 -14.88 -10.60 -4.95
C LYS A 155 -14.18 -11.69 -4.16
N LEU A 156 -13.11 -12.30 -4.70
CA LEU A 156 -12.29 -13.21 -3.93
C LEU A 156 -11.77 -12.49 -2.67
N ASP A 157 -11.77 -13.19 -1.55
CA ASP A 157 -11.35 -12.70 -0.23
C ASP A 157 -12.14 -11.48 0.32
N ALA A 158 -13.28 -11.12 -0.27
CA ALA A 158 -14.11 -9.98 0.16
C ALA A 158 -14.58 -10.11 1.62
N ALA A 159 -14.90 -11.31 2.10
CA ALA A 159 -15.24 -11.53 3.51
C ALA A 159 -14.08 -11.24 4.45
N GLY A 160 -12.85 -11.53 4.04
CA GLY A 160 -11.63 -11.17 4.75
C GLY A 160 -11.41 -9.66 4.79
N ARG A 161 -11.59 -8.97 3.66
CA ARG A 161 -11.52 -7.49 3.60
C ARG A 161 -12.56 -6.82 4.48
N GLU A 162 -13.78 -7.39 4.57
CA GLU A 162 -14.79 -6.86 5.48
C GLU A 162 -14.42 -7.07 6.95
N ARG A 163 -13.82 -8.22 7.31
CA ARG A 163 -13.26 -8.43 8.67
C ARG A 163 -12.17 -7.42 8.96
N LEU A 164 -11.22 -7.24 8.02
CA LEU A 164 -10.15 -6.26 8.14
C LEU A 164 -10.67 -4.85 8.41
N ARG A 165 -11.69 -4.41 7.65
CA ARG A 165 -12.34 -3.10 7.86
C ARG A 165 -12.96 -2.98 9.25
N LYS A 166 -13.65 -4.02 9.72
CA LYS A 166 -14.28 -4.02 11.06
C LYS A 166 -13.27 -3.98 12.19
N GLU A 167 -12.17 -4.69 12.05
CA GLU A 167 -11.14 -4.81 13.09
C GLU A 167 -10.21 -3.59 13.16
N GLN A 168 -9.91 -2.97 12.01
CA GLN A 168 -8.97 -1.86 11.94
C GLN A 168 -9.65 -0.47 11.93
N LEU A 169 -10.93 -0.40 11.61
CA LEU A 169 -11.65 0.86 11.43
C LEU A 169 -12.94 0.85 12.27
N GLU A 170 -12.86 1.37 13.47
CA GLU A 170 -14.01 1.46 14.37
C GLU A 170 -15.13 2.34 13.78
N PHE A 171 -14.74 3.48 13.16
CA PHE A 171 -15.65 4.42 12.53
C PHE A 171 -15.30 4.63 11.05
N ARG A 172 -16.32 4.57 10.19
CA ARG A 172 -16.17 4.69 8.72
C ARG A 172 -17.01 5.83 8.13
N ASP A 173 -17.39 6.80 8.97
CA ASP A 173 -18.31 7.88 8.61
C ASP A 173 -17.62 9.22 8.33
N GLY A 174 -16.28 9.22 8.24
CA GLY A 174 -15.49 10.44 7.97
C GLY A 174 -15.39 11.42 9.13
N ASN A 175 -15.95 11.10 10.30
CA ASN A 175 -16.02 12.03 11.44
C ASN A 175 -14.91 11.82 12.49
N SER A 176 -13.85 11.08 12.20
CA SER A 176 -12.78 10.79 13.17
C SER A 176 -12.11 12.06 13.70
N GLY A 177 -11.81 13.04 12.83
CA GLY A 177 -11.23 14.32 13.25
C GLY A 177 -12.15 15.10 14.20
N LYS A 178 -13.46 15.09 13.92
CA LYS A 178 -14.46 15.72 14.81
C LYS A 178 -14.49 15.05 16.18
N ARG A 179 -14.47 13.71 16.24
CA ARG A 179 -14.45 12.97 17.53
C ARG A 179 -13.21 13.32 18.36
N VAL A 180 -12.03 13.36 17.72
CA VAL A 180 -10.80 13.76 18.40
C VAL A 180 -10.90 15.19 18.93
N ALA A 181 -11.38 16.13 18.15
CA ALA A 181 -11.57 17.52 18.56
C ALA A 181 -12.57 17.65 19.73
N ASP A 182 -13.68 16.93 19.67
CA ASP A 182 -14.68 16.92 20.72
C ASP A 182 -14.13 16.31 22.02
N PHE A 183 -13.36 15.22 21.94
CA PHE A 183 -12.69 14.62 23.08
C PHE A 183 -11.68 15.57 23.74
N ILE A 184 -10.84 16.24 22.95
CA ILE A 184 -9.88 17.23 23.45
C ILE A 184 -10.62 18.34 24.17
N LYS A 185 -11.68 18.91 23.58
CA LYS A 185 -12.49 19.95 24.22
C LYS A 185 -13.06 19.50 25.56
N GLN A 186 -13.71 18.35 25.60
CA GLN A 186 -14.28 17.79 26.83
C GLN A 186 -13.22 17.62 27.93
N THR A 187 -12.04 17.12 27.56
CA THR A 187 -10.94 16.92 28.51
C THR A 187 -10.43 18.24 29.07
N LEU A 188 -10.23 19.26 28.21
CA LEU A 188 -9.79 20.58 28.65
C LEU A 188 -10.80 21.26 29.60
N TYR A 189 -12.09 21.19 29.29
CA TYR A 189 -13.12 21.75 30.15
C TYR A 189 -13.24 21.02 31.50
N SER A 190 -13.05 19.70 31.52
CA SER A 190 -13.10 18.92 32.76
C SER A 190 -11.89 19.18 33.68
N VAL A 191 -10.73 19.54 33.13
CA VAL A 191 -9.52 19.87 33.90
C VAL A 191 -9.54 21.34 34.39
N GLY A 192 -10.13 22.26 33.60
CA GLY A 192 -10.25 23.67 33.98
C GLY A 192 -11.36 24.00 35.00
N ALA A 193 -12.21 23.05 35.35
CA ALA A 193 -13.29 23.17 36.30
C ALA A 193 -12.90 22.75 37.77
N LYS A 194 -11.62 22.49 38.02
CA LYS A 194 -11.03 22.28 39.31
C LYS A 194 -10.14 23.46 39.70
#